data_01f40cae060f25fc4002c1c11596b929
#
_entry.id   01f40cae060f25fc4002c1c11596b929
#
_cell.length_a   1.000
_cell.length_b   1.000
_cell.length_c   1.000
_cell.angle_alpha   90.00
_cell.angle_beta   90.00
_cell.angle_gamma   90.00
#
_symmetry.space_group_name_H-M   'P 1'
#
loop_
_entity.id
_entity.type
_entity.pdbx_description
1 polymer ?
#
loop_
_entity_poly.entity_id
_entity_poly.type
_entity_poly.pdbx_seq_one_letter_code
_entity_poly.pdbx_strand_id
1 'polypeptide(L)'
;MGETRVDLEHLSEDLRDAHPSSIADTILTEIIANSLDSGASRITMTVDPAQSTLTVVDNGSGMQRKSMRQYHDIAASTKVRGQGIGFAGVGIKLGLLVCEEVLTETRRGSTHVATRWHLASRHRAPWQWVTPPGLVGEQDTAVQLKLQTPLSPLVDPGFVDGVIRRHFQPLLESPFDSFLTGHYPAGVAFKVNGRPLERHPLSAPDQAPLAVRLARRRKPSALGYLSRHTAPLPEDQRGVAISTLGKVIKRGWDWLGVTSLQAERINGLIEVPDLAASLTLNKGDFIRTGANGATYLAYRKAIQEAVSRQLEAWGDGRAGTPESSSRMMRPLERDLDRVLEELSDYFPLLGSLVERRAGGQKRLPIDGKTPDSGAGPEADRKSVV
;
A
#
# COMPACT_ATOMS: atom_id res chain seq x y z
N MET A 1 33.91 21.23 -13.38
CA MET A 1 33.19 20.03 -12.96
C MET A 1 31.76 20.42 -12.68
N GLY A 2 30.77 19.71 -13.21
CA GLY A 2 29.35 19.92 -12.90
C GLY A 2 28.92 18.99 -11.78
N GLU A 3 28.02 19.42 -10.93
CA GLU A 3 27.41 18.61 -9.85
C GLU A 3 25.94 18.40 -10.19
N THR A 4 25.47 17.16 -10.07
CA THR A 4 24.03 16.86 -10.18
C THR A 4 23.34 17.27 -8.88
N ARG A 5 22.40 18.20 -8.96
CA ARG A 5 21.61 18.63 -7.80
C ARG A 5 20.22 18.02 -7.87
N VAL A 6 19.71 17.57 -6.73
CA VAL A 6 18.35 17.05 -6.59
C VAL A 6 17.46 18.19 -6.09
N ASP A 7 16.36 18.39 -6.79
CA ASP A 7 15.26 19.24 -6.31
C ASP A 7 14.44 18.44 -5.31
N LEU A 8 14.68 18.66 -4.03
CA LEU A 8 14.04 17.89 -2.95
C LEU A 8 12.55 18.22 -2.81
N GLU A 9 12.18 19.47 -3.10
CA GLU A 9 10.78 19.90 -3.05
C GLU A 9 10.00 19.19 -4.17
N HIS A 10 10.47 19.29 -5.41
CA HIS A 10 9.83 18.64 -6.56
C HIS A 10 9.81 17.10 -6.44
N LEU A 11 10.93 16.49 -6.02
CA LEU A 11 10.98 15.05 -5.76
C LEU A 11 9.95 14.61 -4.71
N SER A 12 9.77 15.42 -3.65
CA SER A 12 8.80 15.12 -2.60
C SER A 12 7.37 15.32 -3.10
N GLU A 13 7.12 16.28 -3.99
CA GLU A 13 5.83 16.46 -4.67
C GLU A 13 5.52 15.30 -5.61
N ASP A 14 6.46 14.85 -6.43
CA ASP A 14 6.31 13.66 -7.26
C ASP A 14 5.98 12.41 -6.42
N LEU A 15 6.66 12.26 -5.28
CA LEU A 15 6.39 11.18 -4.34
C LEU A 15 5.02 11.29 -3.70
N ARG A 16 4.57 12.52 -3.36
CA ARG A 16 3.20 12.79 -2.87
C ARG A 16 2.17 12.37 -3.92
N ASP A 17 2.35 12.81 -5.16
CA ASP A 17 1.39 12.58 -6.25
C ASP A 17 1.33 11.10 -6.66
N ALA A 18 2.39 10.33 -6.38
CA ALA A 18 2.41 8.89 -6.54
C ALA A 18 1.58 8.14 -5.48
N HIS A 19 1.14 8.80 -4.39
CA HIS A 19 0.33 8.16 -3.35
C HIS A 19 -1.18 8.39 -3.60
N PRO A 20 -2.01 7.35 -3.47
CA PRO A 20 -3.46 7.46 -3.69
C PRO A 20 -4.20 8.19 -2.56
N SER A 21 -3.56 8.34 -1.41
CA SER A 21 -4.12 8.98 -0.21
C SER A 21 -3.61 10.41 -0.05
N SER A 22 -4.27 11.22 0.80
CA SER A 22 -3.80 12.55 1.13
C SER A 22 -2.40 12.52 1.73
N ILE A 23 -1.65 13.62 1.63
CA ILE A 23 -0.31 13.71 2.23
C ILE A 23 -0.34 13.47 3.75
N ALA A 24 -1.38 13.96 4.43
CA ALA A 24 -1.56 13.77 5.87
C ALA A 24 -1.79 12.28 6.23
N ASP A 25 -2.66 11.57 5.48
CA ASP A 25 -2.84 10.12 5.61
C ASP A 25 -1.52 9.39 5.39
N THR A 26 -0.79 9.74 4.34
CA THR A 26 0.46 9.09 3.96
C THR A 26 1.52 9.24 5.04
N ILE A 27 1.74 10.46 5.55
CA ILE A 27 2.71 10.73 6.62
C ILE A 27 2.39 9.90 7.86
N LEU A 28 1.13 9.96 8.32
CA LEU A 28 0.72 9.26 9.54
C LEU A 28 0.84 7.74 9.38
N THR A 29 0.36 7.19 8.26
CA THR A 29 0.45 5.74 8.01
C THR A 29 1.89 5.24 7.88
N GLU A 30 2.80 6.06 7.35
CA GLU A 30 4.22 5.71 7.25
C GLU A 30 4.92 5.74 8.62
N ILE A 31 4.60 6.71 9.48
CA ILE A 31 5.13 6.74 10.86
C ILE A 31 4.65 5.48 11.60
N ILE A 32 3.36 5.18 11.55
CA ILE A 32 2.79 3.98 12.17
C ILE A 32 3.42 2.69 11.60
N ALA A 33 3.59 2.59 10.28
CA ALA A 33 4.23 1.44 9.65
C ALA A 33 5.69 1.26 10.12
N ASN A 34 6.43 2.35 10.33
CA ASN A 34 7.77 2.28 10.88
C ASN A 34 7.78 1.82 12.34
N SER A 35 6.82 2.28 13.14
CA SER A 35 6.63 1.82 14.52
C SER A 35 6.31 0.33 14.58
N LEU A 36 5.39 -0.17 13.74
CA LEU A 36 5.06 -1.59 13.64
C LEU A 36 6.28 -2.44 13.23
N ASP A 37 7.04 -1.99 12.24
CA ASP A 37 8.25 -2.68 11.78
C ASP A 37 9.39 -2.67 12.81
N SER A 38 9.36 -1.76 13.78
CA SER A 38 10.30 -1.75 14.91
C SER A 38 9.90 -2.74 16.03
N GLY A 39 8.78 -3.45 15.84
CA GLY A 39 8.24 -4.39 16.82
C GLY A 39 7.42 -3.72 17.93
N ALA A 40 6.90 -2.52 17.69
CA ALA A 40 6.08 -1.82 18.67
C ALA A 40 4.77 -2.58 18.96
N SER A 41 4.44 -2.71 20.22
CA SER A 41 3.13 -3.20 20.71
C SER A 41 2.22 -2.08 21.23
N ARG A 42 2.77 -0.87 21.38
CA ARG A 42 2.03 0.32 21.80
C ARG A 42 2.49 1.52 21.00
N ILE A 43 1.54 2.22 20.38
CA ILE A 43 1.76 3.45 19.63
C ILE A 43 0.83 4.52 20.20
N THR A 44 1.41 5.59 20.70
CA THR A 44 0.68 6.69 21.34
C THR A 44 0.85 7.94 20.49
N MET A 45 -0.27 8.57 20.14
CA MET A 45 -0.32 9.82 19.41
C MET A 45 -0.86 10.92 20.30
N THR A 46 -0.12 12.01 20.38
CA THR A 46 -0.53 13.22 21.09
C THR A 46 -0.65 14.37 20.10
N VAL A 47 -1.85 14.88 19.98
CA VAL A 47 -2.20 16.01 19.12
C VAL A 47 -2.35 17.24 19.99
N ASP A 48 -1.62 18.29 19.69
CA ASP A 48 -1.73 19.61 20.35
C ASP A 48 -2.02 20.68 19.29
N PRO A 49 -3.28 21.06 19.10
CA PRO A 49 -3.65 22.09 18.13
C PRO A 49 -3.08 23.48 18.50
N ALA A 50 -2.91 23.79 19.79
CA ALA A 50 -2.40 25.08 20.23
C ALA A 50 -0.93 25.27 19.83
N GLN A 51 -0.16 24.20 19.84
CA GLN A 51 1.23 24.18 19.40
C GLN A 51 1.40 23.77 17.94
N SER A 52 0.32 23.44 17.25
CA SER A 52 0.34 22.86 15.90
C SER A 52 1.27 21.65 15.81
N THR A 53 1.19 20.73 16.76
CA THR A 53 2.07 19.55 16.82
C THR A 53 1.30 18.24 16.84
N LEU A 54 1.87 17.25 16.16
CA LEU A 54 1.55 15.83 16.31
C LEU A 54 2.81 15.11 16.80
N THR A 55 2.70 14.43 17.93
CA THR A 55 3.77 13.57 18.48
C THR A 55 3.32 12.13 18.45
N VAL A 56 4.09 11.26 17.82
CA VAL A 56 3.87 9.81 17.78
C VAL A 56 5.00 9.14 18.53
N VAL A 57 4.69 8.36 19.55
CA VAL A 57 5.65 7.62 20.38
C VAL A 57 5.33 6.13 20.29
N ASP A 58 6.32 5.33 19.96
CA ASP A 58 6.23 3.87 19.93
C ASP A 58 7.20 3.22 20.93
N ASN A 59 6.83 2.05 21.44
CA ASN A 59 7.67 1.24 22.32
C ASN A 59 8.45 0.14 21.56
N GLY A 60 8.86 0.42 20.34
CA GLY A 60 9.62 -0.50 19.50
C GLY A 60 11.09 -0.61 19.93
N SER A 61 11.92 -1.19 19.06
CA SER A 61 13.32 -1.47 19.36
C SER A 61 14.23 -0.24 19.47
N GLY A 62 13.75 0.95 19.12
CA GLY A 62 14.57 2.16 19.02
C GLY A 62 15.65 2.09 17.94
N MET A 63 16.44 3.16 17.81
CA MET A 63 17.50 3.25 16.82
C MET A 63 18.88 3.48 17.45
N GLN A 64 19.90 2.83 16.89
CA GLN A 64 21.30 3.18 17.16
C GLN A 64 21.68 4.47 16.41
N ARG A 65 22.71 5.18 16.86
CA ARG A 65 23.17 6.44 16.26
C ARG A 65 23.46 6.32 14.75
N LYS A 66 24.00 5.18 14.31
CA LYS A 66 24.24 4.89 12.88
C LYS A 66 22.93 4.80 12.09
N SER A 67 21.95 4.08 12.60
CA SER A 67 20.62 3.94 11.97
C SER A 67 19.89 5.29 11.92
N MET A 68 20.04 6.10 12.97
CA MET A 68 19.46 7.46 13.02
C MET A 68 20.05 8.40 11.95
N ARG A 69 21.34 8.25 11.59
CA ARG A 69 21.92 8.97 10.45
C ARG A 69 21.28 8.53 9.13
N GLN A 70 21.19 7.22 8.90
CA GLN A 70 20.60 6.65 7.69
C GLN A 70 19.10 6.96 7.53
N TYR A 71 18.40 7.21 8.64
CA TYR A 71 17.01 7.62 8.64
C TYR A 71 16.77 8.92 7.88
N HIS A 72 17.75 9.83 7.80
CA HIS A 72 17.67 11.09 7.06
C HIS A 72 18.02 10.96 5.58
N ASP A 73 18.64 9.86 5.15
CA ASP A 73 18.96 9.66 3.75
C ASP A 73 17.71 9.34 2.95
N ILE A 74 17.48 10.07 1.84
CA ILE A 74 16.29 9.87 0.99
C ILE A 74 16.40 8.54 0.27
N ALA A 75 15.30 7.78 0.24
CA ALA A 75 15.22 6.45 -0.36
C ALA A 75 16.21 5.40 0.21
N ALA A 76 16.96 5.74 1.28
CA ALA A 76 17.78 4.77 1.98
C ALA A 76 16.90 3.95 2.93
N SER A 77 16.84 2.66 2.71
CA SER A 77 16.22 1.70 3.61
C SER A 77 17.05 0.43 3.67
N THR A 78 17.33 -0.03 4.88
CA THR A 78 17.93 -1.34 5.11
C THR A 78 16.88 -2.46 5.18
N LYS A 79 15.58 -2.09 5.14
CA LYS A 79 14.48 -3.03 5.21
C LYS A 79 14.26 -3.73 3.87
N VAL A 80 14.05 -5.03 3.93
CA VAL A 80 13.77 -5.85 2.75
C VAL A 80 12.25 -5.92 2.54
N ARG A 81 11.82 -5.78 1.28
CA ARG A 81 10.42 -5.97 0.91
C ARG A 81 9.92 -7.34 1.35
N GLY A 82 8.75 -7.39 1.98
CA GLY A 82 8.15 -8.63 2.49
C GLY A 82 8.45 -8.94 3.96
N GLN A 83 9.40 -8.26 4.60
CA GLN A 83 9.69 -8.42 6.02
C GLN A 83 8.91 -7.44 6.91
N GLY A 84 8.35 -6.40 6.32
CA GLY A 84 7.55 -5.39 7.01
C GLY A 84 6.79 -4.52 6.04
N ILE A 85 6.10 -3.51 6.56
CA ILE A 85 5.28 -2.57 5.79
C ILE A 85 6.10 -1.35 5.34
N GLY A 86 7.04 -0.87 6.17
CA GLY A 86 7.79 0.38 6.00
C GLY A 86 9.13 0.21 5.29
N PHE A 87 9.18 -0.28 4.05
CA PHE A 87 10.43 -0.59 3.35
C PHE A 87 10.94 0.51 2.38
N ALA A 88 10.12 1.48 1.99
CA ALA A 88 10.46 2.43 0.92
C ALA A 88 11.39 3.57 1.37
N GLY A 89 11.47 3.86 2.67
CA GLY A 89 12.34 4.91 3.21
C GLY A 89 11.98 6.34 2.79
N VAL A 90 10.72 6.58 2.39
CA VAL A 90 10.24 7.85 1.83
C VAL A 90 9.26 8.56 2.74
N GLY A 91 8.40 7.84 3.46
CA GLY A 91 7.20 8.38 4.09
C GLY A 91 7.42 9.59 5.00
N ILE A 92 8.37 9.51 5.94
CA ILE A 92 8.63 10.65 6.86
C ILE A 92 9.20 11.88 6.14
N LYS A 93 9.84 11.68 4.98
CA LYS A 93 10.39 12.78 4.18
C LYS A 93 9.31 13.66 3.58
N LEU A 94 8.12 13.11 3.34
CA LEU A 94 6.94 13.88 2.95
C LEU A 94 6.50 14.86 4.06
N GLY A 95 6.83 14.56 5.33
CA GLY A 95 6.62 15.46 6.43
C GLY A 95 7.32 16.81 6.26
N LEU A 96 8.45 16.86 5.57
CA LEU A 96 9.19 18.09 5.30
C LEU A 96 8.41 19.10 4.43
N LEU A 97 7.43 18.62 3.64
CA LEU A 97 6.58 19.51 2.82
C LEU A 97 5.52 20.25 3.62
N VAL A 98 5.10 19.70 4.76
CA VAL A 98 3.97 20.22 5.55
C VAL A 98 4.35 20.63 6.97
N CYS A 99 5.61 20.38 7.36
CA CYS A 99 6.13 20.72 8.68
C CYS A 99 7.16 21.85 8.62
N GLU A 100 7.11 22.72 9.61
CA GLU A 100 8.22 23.65 9.90
C GLU A 100 9.46 22.85 10.33
N GLU A 101 9.22 21.78 11.09
CA GLU A 101 10.26 20.98 11.70
C GLU A 101 9.76 19.55 11.98
N VAL A 102 10.64 18.59 11.79
CA VAL A 102 10.48 17.20 12.24
C VAL A 102 11.55 16.91 13.29
N LEU A 103 11.13 16.65 14.52
CA LEU A 103 11.99 16.20 15.59
C LEU A 103 11.83 14.70 15.77
N THR A 104 12.95 13.98 15.81
CA THR A 104 12.93 12.53 16.09
C THR A 104 13.86 12.25 17.25
N GLU A 105 13.31 11.64 18.29
CA GLU A 105 14.06 11.20 19.48
C GLU A 105 13.98 9.67 19.56
N THR A 106 15.07 9.01 19.90
CA THR A 106 15.09 7.54 20.04
C THR A 106 16.02 7.11 21.15
N ARG A 107 15.63 6.04 21.83
CA ARG A 107 16.44 5.39 22.86
C ARG A 107 16.55 3.89 22.60
N ARG A 108 17.78 3.38 22.62
CA ARG A 108 18.10 1.96 22.48
C ARG A 108 19.31 1.60 23.30
N GLY A 109 19.14 0.90 24.40
CA GLY A 109 20.20 0.61 25.36
C GLY A 109 20.85 1.90 25.89
N SER A 110 22.16 2.04 25.78
CA SER A 110 22.89 3.25 26.17
C SER A 110 22.78 4.42 25.17
N THR A 111 22.25 4.17 23.98
CA THR A 111 22.06 5.23 22.96
C THR A 111 20.76 5.98 23.26
N HIS A 112 20.88 7.29 23.55
CA HIS A 112 19.76 8.22 23.66
C HIS A 112 20.11 9.48 22.87
N VAL A 113 19.43 9.68 21.73
CA VAL A 113 19.76 10.74 20.77
C VAL A 113 18.50 11.34 20.18
N ALA A 114 18.62 12.60 19.77
CA ALA A 114 17.55 13.27 19.02
C ALA A 114 18.13 14.06 17.85
N THR A 115 17.32 14.23 16.83
CA THR A 115 17.62 15.05 15.65
C THR A 115 16.48 15.99 15.37
N ARG A 116 16.83 17.13 14.80
CA ARG A 116 15.91 18.12 14.27
C ARG A 116 16.16 18.27 12.78
N TRP A 117 15.10 18.23 11.99
CA TRP A 117 15.15 18.22 10.55
C TRP A 117 14.09 19.14 9.95
N HIS A 118 14.44 19.91 8.91
CA HIS A 118 13.52 20.82 8.23
C HIS A 118 13.91 21.02 6.75
N LEU A 119 12.99 21.47 5.93
CA LEU A 119 13.25 21.90 4.57
C LEU A 119 13.69 23.37 4.58
N ALA A 120 15.00 23.63 4.44
CA ALA A 120 15.55 24.99 4.49
C ALA A 120 15.44 25.69 3.14
N SER A 121 15.44 24.96 2.03
CA SER A 121 15.25 25.47 0.67
C SER A 121 14.93 24.30 -0.26
N ARG A 122 14.54 24.64 -1.50
CA ARG A 122 14.21 23.68 -2.56
C ARG A 122 15.20 22.52 -2.72
N HIS A 123 16.49 22.75 -2.43
CA HIS A 123 17.56 21.77 -2.61
C HIS A 123 18.26 21.34 -1.31
N ARG A 124 17.78 21.82 -0.16
CA ARG A 124 18.46 21.60 1.12
C ARG A 124 17.47 21.28 2.23
N ALA A 125 17.64 20.13 2.82
CA ALA A 125 16.93 19.69 4.04
C ALA A 125 17.97 19.33 5.12
N PRO A 126 18.54 20.33 5.81
CA PRO A 126 19.54 20.09 6.85
C PRO A 126 18.91 19.46 8.07
N TRP A 127 19.66 18.55 8.69
CA TRP A 127 19.33 18.01 9.99
C TRP A 127 20.52 18.12 10.95
N GLN A 128 20.24 18.20 12.23
CA GLN A 128 21.28 18.35 13.26
C GLN A 128 20.93 17.52 14.51
N TRP A 129 21.96 17.10 15.22
CA TRP A 129 21.80 16.51 16.54
C TRP A 129 21.37 17.59 17.51
N VAL A 130 20.36 17.26 18.34
CA VAL A 130 19.90 18.12 19.43
C VAL A 130 19.90 17.35 20.74
N THR A 131 19.89 18.06 21.87
CA THR A 131 19.68 17.43 23.17
C THR A 131 18.30 16.77 23.17
N PRO A 132 18.20 15.47 23.55
CA PRO A 132 16.90 14.81 23.63
C PRO A 132 15.92 15.55 24.54
N PRO A 133 14.73 15.90 24.07
CA PRO A 133 13.74 16.62 24.87
C PRO A 133 13.03 15.76 25.92
N GLY A 134 13.21 14.43 25.89
CA GLY A 134 12.61 13.53 26.87
C GLY A 134 11.22 13.03 26.49
N LEU A 135 10.92 12.89 25.20
CA LEU A 135 9.67 12.34 24.69
C LEU A 135 9.60 10.81 24.84
N VAL A 136 10.75 10.14 24.93
CA VAL A 136 10.87 8.68 24.96
C VAL A 136 11.19 8.16 26.36
N GLY A 137 10.71 6.92 26.65
CA GLY A 137 11.04 6.17 27.86
C GLY A 137 12.36 5.41 27.75
N GLU A 138 12.37 4.13 28.18
CA GLU A 138 13.59 3.33 28.23
C GLU A 138 14.02 2.75 26.87
N GLN A 139 13.06 2.40 26.03
CA GLN A 139 13.30 1.77 24.72
C GLN A 139 12.18 2.16 23.76
N ASP A 140 12.29 3.31 23.13
CA ASP A 140 11.20 3.93 22.36
C ASP A 140 11.74 4.73 21.17
N THR A 141 10.85 5.11 20.26
CA THR A 141 11.08 6.17 19.29
C THR A 141 9.91 7.14 19.32
N ALA A 142 10.23 8.43 19.31
CA ALA A 142 9.26 9.52 19.17
C ALA A 142 9.53 10.30 17.89
N VAL A 143 8.47 10.58 17.14
CA VAL A 143 8.48 11.50 16.00
C VAL A 143 7.51 12.62 16.31
N GLN A 144 8.00 13.84 16.39
CA GLN A 144 7.19 15.03 16.57
C GLN A 144 7.23 15.88 15.32
N LEU A 145 6.06 16.16 14.79
CA LEU A 145 5.83 17.03 13.64
C LEU A 145 5.36 18.39 14.14
N LYS A 146 6.09 19.44 13.83
CA LYS A 146 5.64 20.83 14.00
C LYS A 146 5.05 21.27 12.67
N LEU A 147 3.74 21.40 12.58
CA LEU A 147 3.02 21.68 11.34
C LEU A 147 3.13 23.16 10.97
N GLN A 148 3.25 23.46 9.67
CA GLN A 148 3.29 24.83 9.12
C GLN A 148 1.98 25.59 9.31
N THR A 149 0.87 24.86 9.49
CA THR A 149 -0.46 25.44 9.64
C THR A 149 -1.25 24.75 10.75
N PRO A 150 -1.95 25.50 11.60
CA PRO A 150 -2.86 24.92 12.58
C PRO A 150 -4.11 24.30 11.96
N LEU A 151 -4.34 24.51 10.66
CA LEU A 151 -5.45 23.90 9.91
C LEU A 151 -5.10 22.52 9.32
N SER A 152 -3.88 22.02 9.57
CA SER A 152 -3.48 20.70 9.10
C SER A 152 -4.38 19.61 9.71
N PRO A 153 -4.88 18.64 8.93
CA PRO A 153 -5.63 17.50 9.49
C PRO A 153 -4.87 16.72 10.56
N LEU A 154 -3.52 16.75 10.52
CA LEU A 154 -2.67 16.07 11.49
C LEU A 154 -2.76 16.65 12.91
N VAL A 155 -3.34 17.85 13.10
CA VAL A 155 -3.63 18.41 14.42
C VAL A 155 -5.11 18.24 14.83
N ASP A 156 -5.84 17.40 14.15
CA ASP A 156 -7.20 16.95 14.52
C ASP A 156 -7.16 15.53 15.08
N PRO A 157 -7.46 15.30 16.36
CA PRO A 157 -7.50 13.95 16.95
C PRO A 157 -8.51 13.04 16.27
N GLY A 158 -9.62 13.57 15.75
CA GLY A 158 -10.64 12.80 15.03
C GLY A 158 -10.12 12.28 13.68
N PHE A 159 -9.36 13.11 12.97
CA PHE A 159 -8.69 12.68 11.76
C PHE A 159 -7.66 11.57 12.04
N VAL A 160 -6.84 11.72 13.08
CA VAL A 160 -5.83 10.72 13.48
C VAL A 160 -6.48 9.38 13.83
N ASP A 161 -7.56 9.39 14.64
CA ASP A 161 -8.36 8.19 14.96
C ASP A 161 -8.91 7.55 13.67
N GLY A 162 -9.52 8.34 12.78
CA GLY A 162 -10.10 7.88 11.52
C GLY A 162 -9.06 7.23 10.59
N VAL A 163 -7.87 7.79 10.49
CA VAL A 163 -6.75 7.22 9.70
C VAL A 163 -6.34 5.85 10.23
N ILE A 164 -6.20 5.71 11.57
CA ILE A 164 -5.82 4.43 12.18
C ILE A 164 -6.90 3.39 11.90
N ARG A 165 -8.18 3.71 12.12
CA ARG A 165 -9.30 2.79 11.87
C ARG A 165 -9.41 2.37 10.41
N ARG A 166 -9.15 3.28 9.48
CA ARG A 166 -9.23 3.01 8.04
C ARG A 166 -8.06 2.17 7.53
N HIS A 167 -6.83 2.51 7.94
CA HIS A 167 -5.62 1.91 7.40
C HIS A 167 -5.07 0.73 8.21
N PHE A 168 -5.40 0.62 9.49
CA PHE A 168 -4.93 -0.43 10.38
C PHE A 168 -6.07 -1.22 11.01
N GLN A 169 -7.20 -1.28 10.33
CA GLN A 169 -8.41 -1.99 10.76
C GLN A 169 -8.14 -3.41 11.27
N PRO A 170 -7.31 -4.28 10.62
CA PRO A 170 -7.07 -5.63 11.11
C PRO A 170 -6.45 -5.68 12.51
N LEU A 171 -5.68 -4.67 12.90
CA LEU A 171 -5.07 -4.58 14.24
C LEU A 171 -6.08 -4.18 15.32
N LEU A 172 -7.25 -3.68 14.93
CA LEU A 172 -8.35 -3.27 15.81
C LEU A 172 -9.47 -4.31 15.91
N GLU A 173 -9.35 -5.44 15.22
CA GLU A 173 -10.39 -6.47 15.14
C GLU A 173 -9.87 -7.83 15.62
N SER A 174 -10.52 -8.40 16.63
CA SER A 174 -10.12 -9.64 17.28
C SER A 174 -9.98 -10.88 16.37
N PRO A 175 -10.78 -11.09 15.31
CA PRO A 175 -10.61 -12.24 14.43
C PRO A 175 -9.23 -12.37 13.80
N PHE A 176 -8.50 -11.25 13.63
CA PHE A 176 -7.18 -11.25 13.02
C PHE A 176 -6.03 -11.49 14.00
N ASP A 177 -6.28 -11.47 15.32
CA ASP A 177 -5.24 -11.61 16.35
C ASP A 177 -4.44 -12.90 16.17
N SER A 178 -5.11 -14.05 16.06
CA SER A 178 -4.44 -15.34 15.89
C SER A 178 -3.66 -15.45 14.60
N PHE A 179 -4.06 -14.71 13.57
CA PHE A 179 -3.43 -14.70 12.25
C PHE A 179 -2.22 -13.76 12.22
N LEU A 180 -2.30 -12.64 12.94
CA LEU A 180 -1.25 -11.65 13.04
C LEU A 180 -0.26 -11.89 14.19
N THR A 181 -0.52 -12.84 15.10
CA THR A 181 0.36 -13.17 16.24
C THR A 181 1.79 -13.50 15.83
N GLY A 182 1.99 -14.09 14.63
CA GLY A 182 3.32 -14.36 14.11
C GLY A 182 4.17 -13.11 13.84
N HIS A 183 3.52 -11.96 13.60
CA HIS A 183 4.17 -10.66 13.34
C HIS A 183 4.09 -9.75 14.57
N TYR A 184 3.00 -9.79 15.32
CA TYR A 184 2.75 -8.96 16.49
C TYR A 184 2.39 -9.85 17.70
N PRO A 185 3.37 -10.55 18.29
CA PRO A 185 3.10 -11.54 19.34
C PRO A 185 2.47 -10.94 20.61
N ALA A 186 2.72 -9.66 20.90
CA ALA A 186 2.12 -8.93 22.01
C ALA A 186 0.83 -8.17 21.62
N GLY A 187 0.37 -8.33 20.37
CA GLY A 187 -0.66 -7.48 19.79
C GLY A 187 -0.18 -6.05 19.57
N VAL A 188 -1.09 -5.17 19.12
CA VAL A 188 -0.81 -3.74 18.93
C VAL A 188 -1.94 -2.93 19.57
N ALA A 189 -1.57 -1.95 20.41
CA ALA A 189 -2.51 -1.02 21.04
C ALA A 189 -2.20 0.42 20.59
N PHE A 190 -3.26 1.14 20.19
CA PHE A 190 -3.19 2.54 19.79
C PHE A 190 -3.83 3.43 20.88
N LYS A 191 -3.25 4.62 21.11
CA LYS A 191 -3.83 5.67 21.94
C LYS A 191 -3.76 7.00 21.21
N VAL A 192 -4.84 7.80 21.29
CA VAL A 192 -4.89 9.16 20.77
C VAL A 192 -5.27 10.10 21.94
N ASN A 193 -4.44 11.08 22.23
CA ASN A 193 -4.59 12.00 23.37
C ASN A 193 -4.95 11.27 24.69
N GLY A 194 -4.19 10.19 24.97
CA GLY A 194 -4.36 9.38 26.18
C GLY A 194 -5.54 8.40 26.14
N ARG A 195 -6.46 8.51 25.18
CA ARG A 195 -7.60 7.61 25.03
C ARG A 195 -7.21 6.40 24.19
N PRO A 196 -7.40 5.17 24.69
CA PRO A 196 -7.18 3.97 23.88
C PRO A 196 -8.19 3.93 22.74
N LEU A 197 -7.74 3.51 21.55
CA LEU A 197 -8.66 3.14 20.47
C LEU A 197 -9.28 1.80 20.81
N GLU A 198 -10.59 1.83 21.06
CA GLU A 198 -11.34 0.61 21.33
C GLU A 198 -11.35 -0.30 20.09
N ARG A 199 -11.18 -1.57 20.36
CA ARG A 199 -11.34 -2.61 19.35
C ARG A 199 -12.84 -2.82 19.13
N HIS A 200 -13.27 -2.76 17.89
CA HIS A 200 -14.66 -3.02 17.59
C HIS A 200 -14.90 -4.54 17.51
N PRO A 201 -15.87 -5.06 18.29
CA PRO A 201 -16.42 -6.36 17.98
C PRO A 201 -17.07 -6.27 16.60
N LEU A 202 -16.85 -7.27 15.77
CA LEU A 202 -17.56 -7.39 14.50
C LEU A 202 -19.05 -7.61 14.80
N SER A 203 -19.85 -6.58 14.64
CA SER A 203 -21.29 -6.63 14.89
C SER A 203 -22.10 -6.21 13.66
N ALA A 204 -21.93 -6.93 12.57
CA ALA A 204 -22.89 -6.87 11.49
C ALA A 204 -23.95 -7.97 11.72
N PRO A 205 -25.25 -7.70 11.45
CA PRO A 205 -26.30 -8.68 11.64
C PRO A 205 -26.15 -9.92 10.76
N ASP A 206 -25.42 -9.80 9.66
CA ASP A 206 -25.17 -10.89 8.71
C ASP A 206 -23.69 -10.86 8.27
N GLN A 207 -22.89 -11.67 8.97
CA GLN A 207 -21.45 -11.76 8.72
C GLN A 207 -21.04 -13.18 8.36
N ALA A 208 -20.28 -13.30 7.27
CA ALA A 208 -19.75 -14.56 6.80
C ALA A 208 -18.22 -14.58 6.87
N PRO A 209 -17.61 -15.56 7.54
CA PRO A 209 -16.16 -15.71 7.57
C PRO A 209 -15.63 -16.14 6.18
N LEU A 210 -14.50 -15.57 5.80
CA LEU A 210 -13.75 -15.94 4.59
C LEU A 210 -12.42 -16.56 4.98
N ALA A 211 -12.12 -17.74 4.45
CA ALA A 211 -10.84 -18.40 4.61
C ALA A 211 -10.34 -18.86 3.24
N VAL A 212 -9.18 -18.35 2.84
CA VAL A 212 -8.57 -18.69 1.54
C VAL A 212 -7.36 -19.57 1.76
N ARG A 213 -7.27 -20.64 0.97
CA ARG A 213 -6.14 -21.56 0.94
C ARG A 213 -5.56 -21.56 -0.47
N LEU A 214 -4.29 -21.21 -0.59
CA LEU A 214 -3.58 -21.38 -1.84
C LEU A 214 -2.86 -22.74 -1.89
N ALA A 215 -2.95 -23.39 -3.03
CA ALA A 215 -2.35 -24.70 -3.29
C ALA A 215 -2.81 -25.76 -2.25
N ARG A 216 -1.91 -26.69 -1.91
CA ARG A 216 -2.20 -27.81 -0.97
C ARG A 216 -1.92 -27.45 0.50
N ARG A 217 -1.90 -26.16 0.87
CA ARG A 217 -1.66 -25.76 2.26
C ARG A 217 -2.80 -26.24 3.18
N ARG A 218 -2.44 -26.88 4.30
CA ARG A 218 -3.43 -27.34 5.29
C ARG A 218 -4.11 -26.18 6.02
N LYS A 219 -3.36 -25.10 6.33
CA LYS A 219 -3.87 -23.90 7.01
C LYS A 219 -4.28 -22.85 6.00
N PRO A 220 -5.31 -22.03 6.31
CA PRO A 220 -5.62 -20.85 5.51
C PRO A 220 -4.38 -19.94 5.40
N SER A 221 -4.18 -19.37 4.22
CA SER A 221 -3.12 -18.39 3.96
C SER A 221 -3.67 -16.96 3.87
N ALA A 222 -4.99 -16.82 3.86
CA ALA A 222 -5.69 -15.56 4.06
C ALA A 222 -6.95 -15.80 4.89
N LEU A 223 -7.28 -14.85 5.74
CA LEU A 223 -8.44 -14.89 6.63
C LEU A 223 -9.18 -13.55 6.56
N GLY A 224 -10.47 -13.60 6.61
CA GLY A 224 -11.28 -12.40 6.56
C GLY A 224 -12.75 -12.67 6.78
N TYR A 225 -13.57 -11.71 6.39
CA TYR A 225 -15.02 -11.78 6.47
C TYR A 225 -15.68 -10.91 5.39
N LEU A 226 -16.94 -11.20 5.11
CA LEU A 226 -17.88 -10.28 4.48
C LEU A 226 -18.97 -9.95 5.48
N SER A 227 -19.46 -8.72 5.44
CA SER A 227 -20.59 -8.25 6.25
C SER A 227 -21.62 -7.60 5.36
N ARG A 228 -22.89 -7.97 5.56
CA ARG A 228 -24.05 -7.36 4.92
C ARG A 228 -24.81 -6.51 5.92
N HIS A 229 -25.07 -5.26 5.55
CA HIS A 229 -25.71 -4.26 6.39
C HIS A 229 -27.13 -3.98 5.92
N THR A 230 -28.00 -3.58 6.83
CA THR A 230 -29.40 -3.22 6.54
C THR A 230 -29.51 -1.86 5.84
N ALA A 231 -28.58 -0.94 6.13
CA ALA A 231 -28.51 0.40 5.51
C ALA A 231 -27.30 0.51 4.57
N PRO A 232 -27.34 1.41 3.58
CA PRO A 232 -26.17 1.73 2.76
C PRO A 232 -25.02 2.26 3.61
N LEU A 233 -23.82 1.80 3.29
CA LEU A 233 -22.57 2.24 3.90
C LEU A 233 -22.05 3.52 3.25
N PRO A 234 -21.27 4.36 3.95
CA PRO A 234 -20.44 5.38 3.36
C PRO A 234 -19.55 4.81 2.26
N GLU A 235 -19.27 5.59 1.23
CA GLU A 235 -18.55 5.12 0.04
C GLU A 235 -17.17 4.53 0.36
N ASP A 236 -16.45 5.15 1.28
CA ASP A 236 -15.11 4.73 1.74
C ASP A 236 -15.12 3.44 2.56
N GLN A 237 -16.29 2.94 2.97
CA GLN A 237 -16.46 1.68 3.71
C GLN A 237 -16.97 0.53 2.85
N ARG A 238 -17.44 0.82 1.62
CA ARG A 238 -18.01 -0.18 0.72
C ARG A 238 -16.96 -1.12 0.14
N GLY A 239 -17.41 -2.34 -0.19
CA GLY A 239 -16.59 -3.33 -0.86
C GLY A 239 -15.62 -4.07 0.05
N VAL A 240 -14.76 -4.86 -0.55
CA VAL A 240 -13.80 -5.71 0.15
C VAL A 240 -12.47 -4.98 0.30
N ALA A 241 -11.99 -4.87 1.54
CA ALA A 241 -10.64 -4.42 1.82
C ALA A 241 -9.67 -5.60 1.78
N ILE A 242 -8.48 -5.37 1.20
CA ILE A 242 -7.36 -6.30 1.28
C ILE A 242 -6.25 -5.66 2.09
N SER A 243 -5.76 -6.40 3.08
CA SER A 243 -4.70 -5.96 3.98
C SER A 243 -3.53 -6.93 3.97
N THR A 244 -2.38 -6.45 4.40
CA THR A 244 -1.19 -7.27 4.64
C THR A 244 -0.44 -6.74 5.85
N LEU A 245 -0.05 -7.62 6.76
CA LEU A 245 0.59 -7.31 8.03
C LEU A 245 -0.17 -6.23 8.82
N GLY A 246 -1.51 -6.30 8.80
CA GLY A 246 -2.38 -5.38 9.52
C GLY A 246 -2.62 -4.03 8.86
N LYS A 247 -2.00 -3.73 7.71
CA LYS A 247 -2.24 -2.50 6.93
C LYS A 247 -3.19 -2.78 5.77
N VAL A 248 -4.28 -2.04 5.69
CA VAL A 248 -5.18 -2.03 4.53
C VAL A 248 -4.48 -1.36 3.35
N ILE A 249 -4.47 -2.04 2.22
CA ILE A 249 -3.80 -1.60 0.99
C ILE A 249 -4.82 -1.05 0.00
N LYS A 250 -5.92 -1.76 -0.18
CA LYS A 250 -7.01 -1.38 -1.08
C LYS A 250 -8.35 -1.71 -0.46
N ARG A 251 -9.37 -0.96 -0.85
CA ARG A 251 -10.79 -1.23 -0.55
C ARG A 251 -11.62 -0.97 -1.79
N GLY A 252 -12.70 -1.68 -1.95
CA GLY A 252 -13.65 -1.53 -3.04
C GLY A 252 -13.93 -2.85 -3.74
N TRP A 253 -14.71 -2.77 -4.81
CA TRP A 253 -15.08 -3.91 -5.65
C TRP A 253 -14.17 -4.03 -6.89
N ASP A 254 -13.61 -2.90 -7.36
CA ASP A 254 -12.88 -2.80 -8.62
C ASP A 254 -11.62 -3.67 -8.66
N TRP A 255 -10.83 -3.65 -7.57
CA TRP A 255 -9.61 -4.45 -7.50
C TRP A 255 -9.89 -5.94 -7.56
N LEU A 256 -11.06 -6.38 -7.08
CA LEU A 256 -11.49 -7.77 -7.06
C LEU A 256 -12.16 -8.18 -8.38
N GLY A 257 -12.83 -7.23 -9.05
CA GLY A 257 -13.58 -7.49 -10.29
C GLY A 257 -14.83 -8.33 -10.04
N VAL A 258 -15.48 -8.10 -8.89
CA VAL A 258 -16.76 -8.71 -8.53
C VAL A 258 -17.82 -7.62 -8.49
N THR A 259 -19.02 -7.93 -8.93
CA THR A 259 -20.19 -7.05 -8.83
C THR A 259 -21.23 -7.68 -7.92
N SER A 260 -21.84 -6.89 -7.06
CA SER A 260 -22.96 -7.28 -6.20
C SER A 260 -24.18 -6.43 -6.51
N LEU A 261 -25.38 -6.98 -6.36
CA LEU A 261 -26.64 -6.26 -6.49
C LEU A 261 -26.82 -5.23 -5.38
N GLN A 262 -26.25 -5.51 -4.20
CA GLN A 262 -26.29 -4.64 -3.02
C GLN A 262 -24.90 -4.15 -2.61
N ALA A 263 -24.07 -3.80 -3.61
CA ALA A 263 -22.69 -3.39 -3.41
C ALA A 263 -22.51 -2.26 -2.37
N GLU A 264 -23.51 -1.40 -2.22
CA GLU A 264 -23.53 -0.29 -1.25
C GLU A 264 -23.75 -0.72 0.20
N ARG A 265 -24.24 -1.95 0.43
CA ARG A 265 -24.57 -2.49 1.77
C ARG A 265 -23.61 -3.56 2.24
N ILE A 266 -22.61 -3.87 1.43
CA ILE A 266 -21.68 -4.96 1.72
C ILE A 266 -20.29 -4.38 1.86
N ASN A 267 -19.64 -4.77 2.94
CA ASN A 267 -18.22 -4.59 3.12
C ASN A 267 -17.54 -5.89 3.54
N GLY A 268 -16.22 -5.85 3.57
CA GLY A 268 -15.44 -6.98 4.04
C GLY A 268 -13.98 -6.58 4.22
N LEU A 269 -13.26 -7.45 4.88
CA LEU A 269 -11.83 -7.29 5.11
C LEU A 269 -11.17 -8.66 5.01
N ILE A 270 -10.06 -8.72 4.31
CA ILE A 270 -9.25 -9.93 4.20
C ILE A 270 -7.78 -9.61 4.43
N GLU A 271 -7.17 -10.30 5.37
CA GLU A 271 -5.75 -10.19 5.71
C GLU A 271 -4.96 -11.28 4.97
N VAL A 272 -3.90 -10.86 4.28
CA VAL A 272 -3.04 -11.74 3.47
C VAL A 272 -1.57 -11.41 3.73
N PRO A 273 -0.93 -11.95 4.76
CA PRO A 273 0.47 -11.62 5.12
C PRO A 273 1.47 -11.92 4.00
N ASP A 274 1.26 -12.97 3.24
CA ASP A 274 2.13 -13.37 2.13
C ASP A 274 2.26 -12.27 1.04
N LEU A 275 1.32 -11.32 0.96
CA LEU A 275 1.35 -10.24 -0.02
C LEU A 275 2.26 -9.06 0.35
N ALA A 276 2.87 -9.06 1.52
CA ALA A 276 3.84 -8.02 1.90
C ALA A 276 5.00 -7.89 0.89
N ALA A 277 5.45 -9.01 0.32
CA ALA A 277 6.48 -9.02 -0.72
C ALA A 277 6.00 -8.48 -2.07
N SER A 278 4.69 -8.45 -2.29
CA SER A 278 4.06 -8.00 -3.54
C SER A 278 3.67 -6.52 -3.54
N LEU A 279 3.91 -5.77 -2.45
CA LEU A 279 3.55 -4.35 -2.37
C LEU A 279 4.34 -3.48 -3.36
N THR A 280 3.69 -2.49 -3.95
CA THR A 280 4.35 -1.40 -4.70
C THR A 280 5.15 -0.50 -3.74
N LEU A 281 6.00 0.37 -4.28
CA LEU A 281 6.81 1.30 -3.45
C LEU A 281 5.92 2.27 -2.65
N ASN A 282 4.84 2.76 -3.25
CA ASN A 282 3.87 3.65 -2.58
C ASN A 282 2.89 2.89 -1.67
N LYS A 283 2.98 1.54 -1.63
CA LYS A 283 2.14 0.66 -0.78
C LYS A 283 0.62 0.85 -0.96
N GLY A 284 0.22 1.44 -2.08
CA GLY A 284 -1.19 1.63 -2.46
C GLY A 284 -1.70 0.57 -3.43
N ASP A 285 -0.82 -0.31 -3.92
CA ASP A 285 -1.19 -1.41 -4.83
C ASP A 285 -0.22 -2.59 -4.69
N PHE A 286 -0.48 -3.62 -5.49
CA PHE A 286 0.36 -4.81 -5.60
C PHE A 286 1.01 -4.89 -6.98
N ILE A 287 2.25 -5.38 -7.02
CA ILE A 287 2.97 -5.69 -8.23
C ILE A 287 2.22 -6.77 -9.00
N ARG A 288 2.08 -6.60 -10.32
CA ARG A 288 1.32 -7.53 -11.19
C ARG A 288 2.20 -8.37 -12.10
N THR A 289 3.51 -8.17 -12.05
CA THR A 289 4.49 -8.86 -12.91
C THR A 289 5.50 -9.66 -12.09
N GLY A 290 6.16 -10.62 -12.73
CA GLY A 290 7.12 -11.51 -12.07
C GLY A 290 6.51 -12.41 -11.00
N ALA A 291 7.35 -13.01 -10.16
CA ALA A 291 6.94 -13.97 -9.12
C ALA A 291 5.98 -13.33 -8.08
N ASN A 292 6.25 -12.10 -7.67
CA ASN A 292 5.39 -11.36 -6.73
C ASN A 292 4.02 -11.05 -7.33
N GLY A 293 3.98 -10.73 -8.64
CA GLY A 293 2.73 -10.53 -9.37
C GLY A 293 1.92 -11.81 -9.51
N ALA A 294 2.57 -12.94 -9.80
CA ALA A 294 1.91 -14.23 -9.85
C ALA A 294 1.27 -14.61 -8.50
N THR A 295 1.97 -14.35 -7.39
CA THR A 295 1.44 -14.54 -6.03
C THR A 295 0.19 -13.69 -5.80
N TYR A 296 0.25 -12.39 -6.12
CA TYR A 296 -0.91 -11.50 -5.98
C TYR A 296 -2.11 -11.96 -6.81
N LEU A 297 -1.88 -12.32 -8.08
CA LEU A 297 -2.96 -12.77 -8.97
C LEU A 297 -3.59 -14.07 -8.50
N ALA A 298 -2.81 -15.00 -7.94
CA ALA A 298 -3.32 -16.23 -7.35
C ALA A 298 -4.22 -15.96 -6.14
N TYR A 299 -3.80 -15.06 -5.22
CA TYR A 299 -4.63 -14.66 -4.09
C TYR A 299 -5.89 -13.91 -4.55
N ARG A 300 -5.74 -12.96 -5.48
CA ARG A 300 -6.87 -12.22 -6.02
C ARG A 300 -7.94 -13.15 -6.58
N LYS A 301 -7.55 -14.14 -7.38
CA LYS A 301 -8.46 -15.15 -7.96
C LYS A 301 -9.16 -15.96 -6.86
N ALA A 302 -8.41 -16.48 -5.89
CA ALA A 302 -8.97 -17.29 -4.82
C ALA A 302 -9.92 -16.49 -3.91
N ILE A 303 -9.61 -15.21 -3.65
CA ILE A 303 -10.48 -14.31 -2.91
C ILE A 303 -11.74 -14.01 -3.71
N GLN A 304 -11.61 -13.74 -5.01
CA GLN A 304 -12.73 -13.51 -5.93
C GLN A 304 -13.71 -14.68 -5.90
N GLU A 305 -13.20 -15.92 -6.01
CA GLU A 305 -14.02 -17.13 -5.95
C GLU A 305 -14.73 -17.31 -4.60
N ALA A 306 -14.04 -16.99 -3.49
CA ALA A 306 -14.63 -17.10 -2.15
C ALA A 306 -15.73 -16.04 -1.93
N VAL A 307 -15.48 -14.80 -2.35
CA VAL A 307 -16.43 -13.69 -2.27
C VAL A 307 -17.64 -13.95 -3.15
N SER A 308 -17.45 -14.36 -4.41
CA SER A 308 -18.54 -14.67 -5.33
C SER A 308 -19.46 -15.74 -4.78
N ARG A 309 -18.91 -16.85 -4.25
CA ARG A 309 -19.71 -17.89 -3.61
C ARG A 309 -20.54 -17.39 -2.43
N GLN A 310 -19.99 -16.50 -1.62
CA GLN A 310 -20.71 -15.91 -0.49
C GLN A 310 -21.82 -14.99 -0.95
N LEU A 311 -21.58 -14.15 -1.97
CA LEU A 311 -22.60 -13.30 -2.57
C LEU A 311 -23.74 -14.11 -3.19
N GLU A 312 -23.42 -15.21 -3.88
CA GLU A 312 -24.41 -16.16 -4.39
C GLU A 312 -25.25 -16.77 -3.27
N ALA A 313 -24.61 -17.20 -2.16
CA ALA A 313 -25.31 -17.74 -1.00
C ALA A 313 -26.25 -16.70 -0.34
N TRP A 314 -25.94 -15.42 -0.44
CA TRP A 314 -26.82 -14.35 0.03
C TRP A 314 -27.89 -13.91 -1.00
N GLY A 315 -27.86 -14.47 -2.23
CA GLY A 315 -28.71 -14.03 -3.33
C GLY A 315 -28.32 -12.68 -3.93
N ASP A 316 -27.14 -12.16 -3.58
CA ASP A 316 -26.59 -10.87 -4.05
C ASP A 316 -25.63 -11.02 -5.22
N GLY A 317 -25.32 -12.25 -5.63
CA GLY A 317 -24.49 -12.54 -6.81
C GLY A 317 -25.27 -12.23 -8.08
N ARG A 318 -24.73 -11.37 -8.96
CA ARG A 318 -25.11 -11.48 -10.36
C ARG A 318 -24.51 -12.79 -10.85
N ALA A 319 -25.33 -13.69 -11.35
CA ALA A 319 -24.90 -14.82 -12.16
C ALA A 319 -24.18 -14.27 -13.40
N GLY A 320 -22.96 -13.81 -13.21
CA GLY A 320 -22.03 -13.44 -14.27
C GLY A 320 -21.40 -14.72 -14.75
N THR A 321 -22.03 -15.40 -15.70
CA THR A 321 -21.33 -16.37 -16.51
C THR A 321 -20.07 -15.70 -17.08
N PRO A 322 -18.91 -16.36 -17.07
CA PRO A 322 -17.68 -15.84 -17.71
C PRO A 322 -17.90 -15.39 -19.18
N GLU A 323 -18.94 -15.91 -19.81
CA GLU A 323 -19.36 -15.53 -21.17
C GLU A 323 -20.01 -14.13 -21.28
N SER A 324 -20.65 -13.59 -20.21
CA SER A 324 -21.29 -12.28 -20.30
C SER A 324 -20.29 -11.12 -20.27
N SER A 325 -19.18 -11.24 -19.54
CA SER A 325 -18.13 -10.22 -19.53
C SER A 325 -17.39 -10.15 -20.87
N SER A 326 -17.14 -11.31 -21.50
CA SER A 326 -16.54 -11.34 -22.83
C SER A 326 -17.49 -10.85 -23.93
N ARG A 327 -18.80 -11.03 -23.76
CA ARG A 327 -19.81 -10.48 -24.68
C ARG A 327 -20.01 -8.96 -24.53
N MET A 328 -19.92 -8.42 -23.33
CA MET A 328 -19.98 -6.95 -23.12
C MET A 328 -18.68 -6.23 -23.53
N MET A 329 -17.53 -6.91 -23.47
CA MET A 329 -16.24 -6.33 -23.91
C MET A 329 -16.06 -6.37 -25.42
N ARG A 330 -16.71 -7.31 -26.15
CA ARG A 330 -16.64 -7.41 -27.62
C ARG A 330 -17.02 -6.16 -28.40
N PRO A 331 -18.05 -5.37 -28.04
CA PRO A 331 -18.31 -4.08 -28.69
C PRO A 331 -17.18 -3.08 -28.47
N LEU A 332 -16.68 -2.98 -27.23
CA LEU A 332 -15.60 -2.05 -26.87
C LEU A 332 -14.28 -2.44 -27.57
N GLU A 333 -13.97 -3.73 -27.65
CA GLU A 333 -12.81 -4.24 -28.40
C GLU A 333 -12.92 -3.94 -29.91
N ARG A 334 -14.12 -4.07 -30.50
CA ARG A 334 -14.37 -3.71 -31.90
C ARG A 334 -14.26 -2.21 -32.16
N ASP A 335 -14.74 -1.38 -31.23
CA ASP A 335 -14.64 0.06 -31.35
C ASP A 335 -13.19 0.52 -31.18
N LEU A 336 -12.44 -0.10 -30.26
CA LEU A 336 -11.00 0.13 -30.09
C LEU A 336 -10.20 -0.30 -31.32
N ASP A 337 -10.52 -1.47 -31.90
CA ASP A 337 -9.90 -1.95 -33.13
C ASP A 337 -10.16 -1.00 -34.31
N ARG A 338 -11.38 -0.48 -34.41
CA ARG A 338 -11.73 0.52 -35.45
C ARG A 338 -10.95 1.82 -35.26
N VAL A 339 -10.89 2.33 -34.05
CA VAL A 339 -10.12 3.56 -33.74
C VAL A 339 -8.63 3.34 -33.99
N LEU A 340 -8.07 2.18 -33.69
CA LEU A 340 -6.70 1.83 -34.00
C LEU A 340 -6.44 1.68 -35.50
N GLU A 341 -7.40 1.17 -36.27
CA GLU A 341 -7.35 1.14 -37.73
C GLU A 341 -7.36 2.56 -38.32
N GLU A 342 -8.26 3.43 -37.88
CA GLU A 342 -8.33 4.82 -38.32
C GLU A 342 -7.07 5.62 -37.93
N LEU A 343 -6.49 5.39 -36.75
CA LEU A 343 -5.26 6.04 -36.31
C LEU A 343 -4.02 5.52 -37.08
N SER A 344 -4.03 4.28 -37.56
CA SER A 344 -2.91 3.75 -38.34
C SER A 344 -2.75 4.43 -39.70
N ASP A 345 -3.82 4.98 -40.26
CA ASP A 345 -3.79 5.75 -41.49
C ASP A 345 -3.14 7.13 -41.31
N TYR A 346 -3.23 7.71 -40.10
CA TYR A 346 -2.61 9.00 -39.76
C TYR A 346 -1.21 8.86 -39.14
N PHE A 347 -0.92 7.70 -38.53
CA PHE A 347 0.35 7.43 -37.87
C PHE A 347 0.92 6.06 -38.29
N PRO A 348 1.70 5.99 -39.39
CA PRO A 348 2.22 4.72 -39.92
C PRO A 348 3.02 3.88 -38.93
N LEU A 349 3.63 4.50 -37.90
CA LEU A 349 4.33 3.80 -36.84
C LEU A 349 3.42 2.95 -35.94
N LEU A 350 2.14 3.25 -35.84
CA LEU A 350 1.17 2.43 -35.09
C LEU A 350 0.77 1.18 -35.87
N GLY A 351 0.80 1.20 -37.20
CA GLY A 351 0.54 0.03 -38.04
C GLY A 351 1.54 -1.12 -37.82
N SER A 352 2.78 -0.79 -37.46
CA SER A 352 3.82 -1.78 -37.16
C SER A 352 3.64 -2.46 -35.78
N LEU A 353 2.79 -1.91 -34.91
CA LEU A 353 2.52 -2.42 -33.57
C LEU A 353 1.35 -3.42 -33.53
N VAL A 354 0.62 -3.56 -34.66
CA VAL A 354 -0.56 -4.44 -34.76
C VAL A 354 -0.23 -5.64 -35.66
N GLU A 355 0.02 -6.81 -35.06
CA GLU A 355 0.23 -8.06 -35.77
C GLU A 355 -1.11 -8.79 -36.02
N ARG A 356 -1.36 -9.20 -37.26
CA ARG A 356 -2.52 -10.02 -37.59
C ARG A 356 -2.23 -11.49 -37.28
N ARG A 357 -3.04 -12.11 -36.43
CA ARG A 357 -3.00 -13.56 -36.22
C ARG A 357 -3.74 -14.33 -37.33
N ALA A 358 -3.28 -15.53 -37.58
CA ALA A 358 -4.01 -16.50 -38.44
C ALA A 358 -5.41 -16.73 -37.86
N GLY A 359 -6.46 -16.26 -38.55
CA GLY A 359 -7.84 -16.27 -38.10
C GLY A 359 -8.46 -14.89 -37.88
N GLY A 360 -7.76 -13.78 -38.18
CA GLY A 360 -8.32 -12.41 -38.18
C GLY A 360 -8.29 -11.67 -36.86
N GLN A 361 -7.69 -12.21 -35.78
CA GLN A 361 -7.48 -11.49 -34.53
C GLN A 361 -6.16 -10.68 -34.55
N LYS A 362 -6.26 -9.40 -34.24
CA LYS A 362 -5.12 -8.49 -34.09
C LYS A 362 -4.66 -8.48 -32.62
N ARG A 363 -3.36 -8.55 -32.37
CA ARG A 363 -2.77 -8.43 -31.03
C ARG A 363 -1.67 -7.36 -31.06
N LEU A 364 -1.62 -6.53 -30.02
CA LEU A 364 -0.47 -5.67 -29.78
C LEU A 364 0.73 -6.53 -29.34
N PRO A 365 1.93 -6.39 -29.94
CA PRO A 365 3.12 -7.12 -29.51
C PRO A 365 3.56 -6.62 -28.11
N ILE A 366 3.52 -7.52 -27.13
CA ILE A 366 3.94 -7.21 -25.75
C ILE A 366 5.40 -7.65 -25.50
N ASP A 367 6.04 -8.34 -26.43
CA ASP A 367 7.43 -8.79 -26.30
C ASP A 367 8.36 -7.98 -27.20
N GLY A 368 9.27 -7.23 -26.55
CA GLY A 368 10.34 -6.47 -27.22
C GLY A 368 11.40 -7.38 -27.83
N LYS A 369 11.12 -8.01 -28.97
CA LYS A 369 12.13 -8.54 -29.89
C LYS A 369 12.10 -7.71 -31.16
N THR A 370 13.14 -6.94 -31.38
CA THR A 370 13.46 -6.30 -32.65
C THR A 370 13.62 -7.36 -33.73
N PRO A 371 13.07 -7.16 -34.94
CA PRO A 371 13.33 -8.08 -36.05
C PRO A 371 14.78 -7.90 -36.53
N ASP A 372 15.53 -8.98 -36.49
CA ASP A 372 16.86 -9.08 -37.08
C ASP A 372 16.73 -9.05 -38.60
N SER A 373 17.25 -7.99 -39.20
CA SER A 373 17.36 -7.84 -40.64
C SER A 373 18.72 -8.41 -41.11
N GLY A 374 18.68 -9.58 -41.71
CA GLY A 374 19.89 -10.18 -42.24
C GLY A 374 19.61 -11.30 -43.24
N ALA A 375 19.23 -10.92 -44.44
CA ALA A 375 19.32 -11.81 -45.59
C ALA A 375 20.74 -11.76 -46.16
N GLY A 376 21.38 -12.92 -46.34
CA GLY A 376 22.62 -13.08 -47.07
C GLY A 376 22.89 -14.54 -47.36
N PRO A 377 23.41 -14.95 -48.53
CA PRO A 377 23.06 -16.14 -49.23
C PRO A 377 23.89 -17.39 -48.90
N GLU A 378 23.34 -18.52 -49.31
CA GLU A 378 23.93 -19.86 -49.43
C GLU A 378 25.39 -19.88 -49.90
N ALA A 379 26.17 -20.70 -49.24
CA ALA A 379 27.30 -21.39 -49.88
C ALA A 379 27.49 -22.76 -49.23
N ASP A 380 27.19 -23.76 -50.03
CA ASP A 380 27.51 -25.15 -49.94
C ASP A 380 28.98 -25.39 -49.62
N ARG A 381 29.33 -26.35 -48.74
CA ARG A 381 30.42 -27.29 -48.90
C ARG A 381 30.47 -28.39 -47.82
N LYS A 382 30.35 -29.54 -48.39
CA LYS A 382 30.65 -30.89 -47.90
C LYS A 382 31.93 -31.03 -47.05
N SER A 383 31.82 -31.97 -46.08
CA SER A 383 32.64 -33.19 -45.94
C SER A 383 33.99 -33.15 -45.21
N VAL A 384 34.15 -34.21 -44.39
CA VAL A 384 35.31 -35.05 -44.07
C VAL A 384 36.12 -34.62 -42.81
N VAL A 385 36.07 -35.41 -41.87
CA VAL A 385 36.72 -36.47 -41.11
C VAL A 385 36.22 -36.46 -39.68
#